data_cb172d7239a10911796f26dcb3e764ff
#
_entry.id   cb172d7239a10911796f26dcb3e764ff
#
_cell.length_a   1.000
_cell.length_b   1.000
_cell.length_c   1.000
_cell.angle_alpha   90.00
_cell.angle_beta   90.00
_cell.angle_gamma   90.00
#
_symmetry.space_group_name_H-M   'P 1'
#
loop_
_entity.id
_entity.type
_entity.pdbx_description
1 polymer ?
#
loop_
_entity_poly.entity_id
_entity_poly.type
_entity_poly.pdbx_seq_one_letter_code
_entity_poly.pdbx_strand_id
1 'polypeptide(L)'
;MDFEVIDNAVKISYDIAGCSGDKNYDIRLLVGKDGKLTEISSGLSGDIENVPCGSSNTILWDVLSDRHELKGRIYFAVEVRRTHPTVHGNEENKGGKPWSRRSWKADKGYIGGSIGVFTPYESYLTTPRAFKQNGLFLNTTIAYLPTYILGVCSTIYIYGGTRNDQYEIVTWANYGFMIGPLISFPIGNKIKWELRPQIGYSFLSTHSDQPDLDSLGTTTTSGVAYNIGTGLRLNLGKRTCYLLNVEYLSSPRKPYDYLFPIEPDFGTLGASIGVAFRFY
;
A
#
# COMPACT_ATOMS: atom_id res chain seq x y z
N MET A 1 -21.72 -27.90 17.42
CA MET A 1 -20.63 -27.35 16.60
C MET A 1 -20.28 -28.35 15.53
N ASP A 2 -20.25 -27.94 14.28
CA ASP A 2 -19.95 -28.76 13.11
C ASP A 2 -18.97 -28.00 12.20
N PHE A 3 -18.24 -28.69 11.31
CA PHE A 3 -17.35 -28.05 10.38
C PHE A 3 -17.36 -28.73 9.01
N GLU A 4 -17.17 -27.92 7.98
CA GLU A 4 -17.11 -28.32 6.58
C GLU A 4 -15.90 -27.70 5.90
N VAL A 5 -15.17 -28.47 5.10
CA VAL A 5 -14.07 -27.95 4.30
C VAL A 5 -14.61 -27.57 2.93
N ILE A 6 -14.47 -26.30 2.58
CA ILE A 6 -14.93 -25.72 1.31
C ILE A 6 -13.70 -25.11 0.61
N ASP A 7 -13.22 -25.76 -0.43
CA ASP A 7 -12.01 -25.37 -1.16
C ASP A 7 -10.80 -25.17 -0.24
N ASN A 8 -10.38 -23.92 -0.05
CA ASN A 8 -9.23 -23.53 0.79
C ASN A 8 -9.65 -22.97 2.16
N ALA A 9 -10.92 -23.08 2.50
CA ALA A 9 -11.48 -22.55 3.73
C ALA A 9 -12.16 -23.64 4.56
N VAL A 10 -12.22 -23.42 5.87
CA VAL A 10 -13.00 -24.24 6.80
C VAL A 10 -14.17 -23.41 7.31
N LYS A 11 -15.38 -23.88 7.04
CA LYS A 11 -16.61 -23.33 7.58
C LYS A 11 -16.92 -24.04 8.89
N ILE A 12 -17.04 -23.29 9.97
CA ILE A 12 -17.38 -23.79 11.29
C ILE A 12 -18.77 -23.23 11.67
N SER A 13 -19.71 -24.12 11.89
CA SER A 13 -21.07 -23.80 12.37
C SER A 13 -21.17 -24.09 13.86
N TYR A 14 -21.70 -23.14 14.64
CA TYR A 14 -21.77 -23.25 16.09
C TYR A 14 -23.02 -22.55 16.66
N ASP A 15 -23.45 -23.02 17.85
CA ASP A 15 -24.56 -22.44 18.58
C ASP A 15 -24.07 -21.93 19.94
N ILE A 16 -24.60 -20.79 20.38
CA ILE A 16 -24.39 -20.29 21.72
C ILE A 16 -25.62 -20.58 22.55
N ALA A 17 -25.50 -21.58 23.45
CA ALA A 17 -26.57 -22.02 24.33
C ALA A 17 -26.31 -21.55 25.77
N GLY A 18 -27.39 -21.46 26.58
CA GLY A 18 -27.30 -21.09 27.99
C GLY A 18 -26.96 -19.62 28.26
N CYS A 19 -27.10 -18.79 27.26
CA CYS A 19 -26.87 -17.36 27.34
C CYS A 19 -28.18 -16.58 27.60
N SER A 20 -28.09 -15.34 28.06
CA SER A 20 -29.25 -14.44 28.20
C SER A 20 -29.40 -13.58 26.95
N GLY A 21 -30.62 -13.48 26.39
CA GLY A 21 -30.94 -12.96 25.07
C GLY A 21 -30.48 -11.50 24.76
N ASP A 22 -30.16 -10.72 25.79
CA ASP A 22 -29.79 -9.31 25.63
C ASP A 22 -28.26 -9.09 25.62
N LYS A 23 -27.47 -10.16 25.49
CA LYS A 23 -26.02 -10.07 25.57
C LYS A 23 -25.36 -10.52 24.27
N ASN A 24 -24.35 -9.79 23.88
CA ASN A 24 -23.48 -10.16 22.78
C ASN A 24 -22.18 -10.79 23.28
N TYR A 25 -21.61 -11.62 22.44
CA TYR A 25 -20.42 -12.41 22.75
C TYR A 25 -19.36 -12.22 21.66
N ASP A 26 -18.11 -12.22 22.08
CA ASP A 26 -16.96 -12.30 21.17
C ASP A 26 -16.47 -13.73 21.13
N ILE A 27 -16.20 -14.21 19.93
CA ILE A 27 -15.87 -15.59 19.64
C ILE A 27 -14.40 -15.71 19.26
N ARG A 28 -13.74 -16.72 19.79
CA ARG A 28 -12.38 -17.10 19.40
C ARG A 28 -12.37 -18.51 18.88
N LEU A 29 -11.75 -18.69 17.72
CA LEU A 29 -11.51 -20.00 17.15
C LEU A 29 -10.12 -20.50 17.60
N LEU A 30 -10.12 -21.72 18.13
CA LEU A 30 -8.91 -22.41 18.53
C LEU A 30 -8.78 -23.69 17.70
N VAL A 31 -7.59 -23.96 17.20
CA VAL A 31 -7.25 -25.19 16.48
C VAL A 31 -6.34 -26.03 17.36
N GLY A 32 -6.73 -27.26 17.56
CA GLY A 32 -5.96 -28.25 18.31
C GLY A 32 -5.22 -29.21 17.40
N LYS A 33 -3.91 -29.38 17.67
CA LYS A 33 -3.08 -30.40 17.06
C LYS A 33 -2.21 -31.01 18.17
N ASP A 34 -2.13 -32.34 18.21
CA ASP A 34 -1.28 -33.09 19.16
C ASP A 34 -1.48 -32.67 20.63
N GLY A 35 -2.73 -32.38 21.02
CA GLY A 35 -3.08 -31.97 22.39
C GLY A 35 -2.81 -30.50 22.73
N LYS A 36 -2.29 -29.70 21.83
CA LYS A 36 -2.07 -28.26 22.03
C LYS A 36 -3.08 -27.42 21.27
N LEU A 37 -3.79 -26.53 21.97
CA LEU A 37 -4.69 -25.55 21.38
C LEU A 37 -3.91 -24.28 21.00
N THR A 38 -4.12 -23.79 19.79
CA THR A 38 -3.56 -22.53 19.28
C THR A 38 -4.70 -21.63 18.80
N GLU A 39 -4.72 -20.39 19.21
CA GLU A 39 -5.71 -19.40 18.77
C GLU A 39 -5.44 -19.00 17.32
N ILE A 40 -6.47 -19.06 16.49
CA ILE A 40 -6.44 -18.53 15.12
C ILE A 40 -6.71 -17.03 15.18
N SER A 41 -5.78 -16.24 14.68
CA SER A 41 -5.86 -14.78 14.77
C SER A 41 -5.98 -14.09 13.41
N SER A 42 -5.90 -14.81 12.32
CA SER A 42 -5.95 -14.28 10.95
C SER A 42 -6.81 -15.16 10.04
N GLY A 43 -7.28 -14.59 8.93
CA GLY A 43 -8.09 -15.34 7.97
C GLY A 43 -9.50 -15.68 8.43
N LEU A 44 -9.98 -15.12 9.54
CA LEU A 44 -11.33 -15.36 10.06
C LEU A 44 -12.32 -14.31 9.54
N SER A 45 -13.52 -14.79 9.19
CA SER A 45 -14.67 -13.96 8.84
C SER A 45 -15.97 -14.62 9.32
N GLY A 46 -17.09 -13.87 9.35
CA GLY A 46 -18.37 -14.34 9.83
C GLY A 46 -18.70 -13.89 11.25
N ASP A 47 -19.42 -14.72 11.99
CA ASP A 47 -19.95 -14.37 13.32
C ASP A 47 -18.89 -14.57 14.41
N ILE A 48 -18.03 -13.56 14.59
CA ILE A 48 -16.92 -13.59 15.55
C ILE A 48 -16.94 -12.44 16.57
N GLU A 49 -17.62 -11.34 16.28
CA GLU A 49 -17.72 -10.17 17.17
C GLU A 49 -19.18 -9.76 17.37
N ASN A 50 -19.55 -9.41 18.59
CA ASN A 50 -20.90 -8.98 18.95
C ASN A 50 -21.99 -9.99 18.52
N VAL A 51 -21.70 -11.28 18.63
CA VAL A 51 -22.59 -12.36 18.22
C VAL A 51 -23.72 -12.48 19.23
N PRO A 52 -24.98 -12.41 18.81
CA PRO A 52 -26.11 -12.61 19.71
C PRO A 52 -26.20 -14.07 20.16
N CYS A 53 -26.86 -14.25 21.28
CA CYS A 53 -27.27 -15.59 21.72
C CYS A 53 -28.17 -16.25 20.69
N GLY A 54 -27.89 -17.49 20.32
CA GLY A 54 -28.73 -18.21 19.36
C GLY A 54 -28.02 -19.33 18.62
N SER A 55 -28.69 -19.82 17.60
CA SER A 55 -28.24 -20.88 16.73
C SER A 55 -27.87 -20.39 15.34
N SER A 56 -27.13 -21.23 14.61
CA SER A 56 -26.74 -21.00 13.21
C SER A 56 -25.70 -19.92 13.01
N ASN A 57 -24.82 -19.66 13.98
CA ASN A 57 -23.65 -18.80 13.78
C ASN A 57 -22.59 -19.53 12.95
N THR A 58 -21.87 -18.78 12.15
CA THR A 58 -20.89 -19.32 11.21
C THR A 58 -19.57 -18.55 11.22
N ILE A 59 -18.47 -19.28 11.33
CA ILE A 59 -17.12 -18.76 11.11
C ILE A 59 -16.57 -19.36 9.82
N LEU A 60 -15.99 -18.54 8.98
CA LEU A 60 -15.21 -18.99 7.83
C LEU A 60 -13.74 -18.67 8.08
N TRP A 61 -12.91 -19.69 8.05
CA TRP A 61 -11.47 -19.58 8.22
C TRP A 61 -10.74 -19.91 6.94
N ASP A 62 -10.06 -18.91 6.36
CA ASP A 62 -9.15 -19.10 5.23
C ASP A 62 -7.82 -19.64 5.76
N VAL A 63 -7.61 -20.94 5.60
CA VAL A 63 -6.43 -21.65 6.10
C VAL A 63 -5.14 -21.20 5.43
N LEU A 64 -5.20 -20.85 4.15
CA LEU A 64 -4.01 -20.42 3.39
C LEU A 64 -3.51 -19.05 3.83
N SER A 65 -4.42 -18.18 4.23
CA SER A 65 -4.05 -16.83 4.70
C SER A 65 -3.30 -16.87 6.03
N ASP A 66 -3.51 -17.90 6.84
CA ASP A 66 -2.91 -18.05 8.16
C ASP A 66 -1.64 -18.92 8.17
N ARG A 67 -1.22 -19.44 7.00
CA ARG A 67 -0.05 -20.29 6.82
C ARG A 67 0.01 -21.53 7.73
N HIS A 68 -1.11 -21.96 8.24
CA HIS A 68 -1.20 -23.19 9.01
C HIS A 68 -1.27 -24.40 8.08
N GLU A 69 -0.30 -25.28 8.17
CA GLU A 69 -0.34 -26.57 7.50
C GLU A 69 -1.17 -27.54 8.34
N LEU A 70 -2.38 -27.84 7.87
CA LEU A 70 -3.29 -28.78 8.52
C LEU A 70 -2.90 -30.21 8.13
N LYS A 71 -2.02 -30.83 8.89
CA LYS A 71 -1.67 -32.25 8.73
C LYS A 71 -1.99 -33.04 10.01
N GLY A 72 -2.60 -34.19 9.86
CA GLY A 72 -2.89 -35.09 10.97
C GLY A 72 -4.32 -34.92 11.54
N ARG A 73 -4.51 -35.37 12.77
CA ARG A 73 -5.81 -35.26 13.44
C ARG A 73 -5.96 -33.88 14.07
N ILE A 74 -6.94 -33.12 13.57
CA ILE A 74 -7.18 -31.72 13.96
C ILE A 74 -8.55 -31.65 14.63
N TYR A 75 -8.69 -30.84 15.65
CA TYR A 75 -9.94 -30.52 16.30
C TYR A 75 -10.08 -29.01 16.48
N PHE A 76 -11.33 -28.56 16.44
CA PHE A 76 -11.66 -27.15 16.62
C PHE A 76 -12.30 -26.94 17.99
N ALA A 77 -12.03 -25.80 18.60
CA ALA A 77 -12.72 -25.34 19.79
C ALA A 77 -13.13 -23.87 19.61
N VAL A 78 -14.31 -23.53 20.07
CA VAL A 78 -14.82 -22.15 20.06
C VAL A 78 -14.88 -21.65 21.49
N GLU A 79 -14.11 -20.62 21.80
CA GLU A 79 -14.17 -19.93 23.08
C GLU A 79 -15.13 -18.76 22.99
N VAL A 80 -16.15 -18.74 23.84
CA VAL A 80 -17.18 -17.70 23.91
C VAL A 80 -16.87 -16.77 25.07
N ARG A 81 -16.67 -15.50 24.80
CA ARG A 81 -16.43 -14.45 25.82
C ARG A 81 -17.56 -13.45 25.79
N ARG A 82 -18.04 -13.06 26.97
CA ARG A 82 -19.07 -12.01 27.06
C ARG A 82 -18.47 -10.67 26.66
N THR A 83 -19.11 -9.99 25.72
CA THR A 83 -18.78 -8.59 25.39
C THR A 83 -19.24 -7.73 26.55
N HIS A 84 -18.33 -7.08 27.26
CA HIS A 84 -18.71 -6.10 28.27
C HIS A 84 -19.22 -4.83 27.57
N PRO A 85 -20.45 -4.36 27.83
CA PRO A 85 -20.89 -3.07 27.35
C PRO A 85 -19.95 -2.01 27.92
N THR A 86 -19.40 -1.19 27.07
CA THR A 86 -18.58 -0.02 27.47
C THR A 86 -19.54 1.01 28.07
N VAL A 87 -19.74 0.96 29.37
CA VAL A 87 -20.41 2.05 30.10
C VAL A 87 -19.48 3.25 30.03
N HIS A 88 -19.93 4.34 29.42
CA HIS A 88 -19.31 5.64 29.53
C HIS A 88 -19.50 6.15 30.96
N GLY A 89 -18.56 5.88 31.81
CA GLY A 89 -18.46 6.42 33.14
C GLY A 89 -16.99 6.80 33.38
N ASN A 90 -16.77 8.07 33.76
CA ASN A 90 -15.49 8.58 34.19
C ASN A 90 -14.99 7.76 35.39
N GLU A 91 -13.95 6.97 35.19
CA GLU A 91 -13.09 6.53 36.29
C GLU A 91 -11.67 6.31 35.77
N GLU A 92 -10.76 7.11 36.31
CA GLU A 92 -9.32 6.88 36.24
C GLU A 92 -9.00 5.52 36.84
N ASN A 93 -8.57 4.56 36.04
CA ASN A 93 -7.95 3.37 36.54
C ASN A 93 -6.69 3.03 35.75
N LYS A 94 -5.55 3.19 36.41
CA LYS A 94 -4.21 2.83 35.94
C LYS A 94 -4.09 1.29 35.90
N GLY A 95 -4.58 0.68 34.88
CA GLY A 95 -4.38 -0.72 34.59
C GLY A 95 -4.34 -0.88 33.08
N GLY A 96 -3.23 -1.43 32.55
CA GLY A 96 -3.02 -1.57 31.13
C GLY A 96 -4.20 -2.25 30.46
N LYS A 97 -4.95 -1.49 29.65
CA LYS A 97 -6.05 -2.01 28.83
C LYS A 97 -5.47 -3.05 27.88
N PRO A 98 -5.99 -4.30 27.86
CA PRO A 98 -5.67 -5.21 26.77
C PRO A 98 -6.08 -4.53 25.49
N TRP A 99 -5.18 -4.44 24.55
CA TRP A 99 -5.40 -3.87 23.23
C TRP A 99 -6.53 -4.67 22.56
N SER A 100 -7.74 -4.11 22.48
CA SER A 100 -8.79 -4.69 21.65
C SER A 100 -8.25 -4.76 20.23
N ARG A 101 -8.00 -5.95 19.76
CA ARG A 101 -7.73 -6.19 18.33
C ARG A 101 -9.02 -5.86 17.58
N ARG A 102 -9.19 -4.60 17.17
CA ARG A 102 -10.22 -4.25 16.20
C ARG A 102 -9.98 -5.10 14.97
N SER A 103 -10.99 -5.84 14.54
CA SER A 103 -10.94 -6.51 13.25
C SER A 103 -10.66 -5.45 12.19
N TRP A 104 -9.53 -5.55 11.55
CA TRP A 104 -9.15 -4.65 10.47
C TRP A 104 -9.95 -5.12 9.26
N LYS A 105 -11.03 -4.44 8.93
CA LYS A 105 -11.63 -4.60 7.62
C LYS A 105 -10.50 -4.46 6.62
N ALA A 106 -10.32 -5.48 5.79
CA ALA A 106 -9.27 -5.47 4.79
C ALA A 106 -9.44 -4.22 3.92
N ASP A 107 -8.40 -3.39 3.86
CA ASP A 107 -8.43 -2.20 3.00
C ASP A 107 -8.65 -2.66 1.57
N LYS A 108 -9.71 -2.23 0.92
CA LYS A 108 -9.92 -2.45 -0.52
C LYS A 108 -9.06 -1.53 -1.38
N GLY A 109 -8.47 -0.51 -0.79
CA GLY A 109 -7.60 0.40 -1.49
C GLY A 109 -7.38 1.72 -0.77
N TYR A 110 -6.71 2.62 -1.47
CA TYR A 110 -6.49 3.98 -1.00
C TYR A 110 -6.32 4.97 -2.16
N ILE A 111 -6.55 6.25 -1.87
CA ILE A 111 -6.17 7.37 -2.71
C ILE A 111 -5.32 8.32 -1.89
N GLY A 112 -4.18 8.73 -2.39
CA GLY A 112 -3.25 9.59 -1.66
C GLY A 112 -2.36 10.43 -2.53
N GLY A 113 -1.80 11.47 -1.92
CA GLY A 113 -0.80 12.33 -2.50
C GLY A 113 0.50 12.28 -1.73
N SER A 114 1.61 12.44 -2.41
CA SER A 114 2.93 12.57 -1.79
C SER A 114 3.77 13.66 -2.45
N ILE A 115 4.66 14.23 -1.65
CA ILE A 115 5.66 15.20 -2.07
C ILE A 115 7.04 14.62 -1.76
N GLY A 116 7.99 14.84 -2.65
CA GLY A 116 9.32 14.28 -2.48
C GLY A 116 10.40 15.07 -3.18
N VAL A 117 11.61 14.59 -2.96
CA VAL A 117 12.82 15.06 -3.63
C VAL A 117 13.36 13.96 -4.50
N PHE A 118 13.96 14.31 -5.62
CA PHE A 118 14.61 13.34 -6.49
C PHE A 118 15.97 13.85 -6.91
N THR A 119 16.81 12.90 -7.31
CA THR A 119 18.09 13.14 -7.98
C THR A 119 18.06 12.47 -9.35
N PRO A 120 18.45 13.15 -10.42
CA PRO A 120 18.65 12.52 -11.71
C PRO A 120 19.79 11.50 -11.61
N TYR A 121 19.55 10.32 -12.16
CA TYR A 121 20.56 9.27 -12.30
C TYR A 121 20.92 9.15 -13.78
N GLU A 122 22.13 9.57 -14.13
CA GLU A 122 22.66 9.39 -15.48
C GLU A 122 23.58 8.18 -15.52
N SER A 123 23.27 7.26 -16.40
CA SER A 123 24.07 6.04 -16.56
C SER A 123 25.26 6.19 -17.51
N TYR A 124 25.60 7.39 -18.01
CA TYR A 124 26.68 7.54 -19.00
C TYR A 124 27.71 8.61 -18.70
N LEU A 125 28.93 8.15 -18.68
CA LEU A 125 30.22 8.79 -18.35
C LEU A 125 30.74 9.80 -19.39
N THR A 126 29.99 10.17 -20.42
CA THR A 126 30.58 10.88 -21.57
C THR A 126 30.25 12.36 -21.71
N THR A 127 29.34 12.90 -20.91
CA THR A 127 29.08 14.34 -20.89
C THR A 127 29.36 14.97 -19.53
N PRO A 128 30.38 15.84 -19.38
CA PRO A 128 30.76 16.40 -18.09
C PRO A 128 29.76 17.39 -17.47
N ARG A 129 28.63 17.65 -18.12
CA ARG A 129 27.67 18.71 -17.74
C ARG A 129 26.24 18.23 -17.48
N ALA A 130 26.09 16.99 -17.21
CA ALA A 130 24.77 16.39 -17.02
C ALA A 130 24.06 16.88 -15.75
N PHE A 131 22.76 16.94 -15.81
CA PHE A 131 21.76 17.38 -14.85
C PHE A 131 21.99 16.87 -13.42
N LYS A 132 22.86 17.49 -12.65
CA LYS A 132 23.19 17.11 -11.27
C LYS A 132 22.32 17.81 -10.22
N GLN A 133 21.23 18.46 -10.60
CA GLN A 133 20.43 19.19 -9.63
C GLN A 133 19.24 18.36 -9.16
N ASN A 134 19.15 18.22 -7.84
CA ASN A 134 17.98 17.67 -7.18
C ASN A 134 16.74 18.52 -7.49
N GLY A 135 15.62 17.89 -7.66
CA GLY A 135 14.34 18.54 -7.89
C GLY A 135 13.28 18.10 -6.92
N LEU A 136 12.11 18.69 -7.08
CA LEU A 136 10.91 18.33 -6.33
C LEU A 136 9.94 17.55 -7.20
N PHE A 137 9.21 16.64 -6.59
CA PHE A 137 8.12 15.97 -7.27
C PHE A 137 6.88 15.86 -6.40
N LEU A 138 5.75 15.79 -7.09
CA LEU A 138 4.45 15.51 -6.52
C LEU A 138 3.89 14.29 -7.24
N ASN A 139 3.25 13.40 -6.50
CA ASN A 139 2.48 12.34 -7.11
C ASN A 139 1.14 12.12 -6.39
N THR A 140 0.18 11.61 -7.15
CA THR A 140 -1.10 11.14 -6.63
C THR A 140 -1.25 9.68 -7.03
N THR A 141 -1.48 8.81 -6.07
CA THR A 141 -1.64 7.37 -6.27
C THR A 141 -3.04 6.93 -5.89
N ILE A 142 -3.67 6.18 -6.77
CA ILE A 142 -4.92 5.46 -6.52
C ILE A 142 -4.57 3.97 -6.55
N ALA A 143 -4.90 3.25 -5.49
CA ALA A 143 -4.62 1.83 -5.36
C ALA A 143 -5.89 1.06 -5.02
N TYR A 144 -6.11 -0.07 -5.69
CA TYR A 144 -7.19 -1.00 -5.43
C TYR A 144 -6.63 -2.39 -5.14
N LEU A 145 -7.03 -2.97 -4.02
CA LEU A 145 -6.56 -4.25 -3.48
C LEU A 145 -7.73 -5.23 -3.42
N PRO A 146 -8.03 -5.98 -4.49
CA PRO A 146 -9.05 -7.02 -4.48
C PRO A 146 -8.68 -8.16 -3.54
N THR A 147 -7.40 -8.38 -3.31
CA THR A 147 -6.87 -9.33 -2.33
C THR A 147 -6.06 -8.61 -1.27
N TYR A 148 -5.70 -9.31 -0.21
CA TYR A 148 -4.92 -8.75 0.89
C TYR A 148 -3.48 -8.36 0.50
N ILE A 149 -2.93 -9.00 -0.54
CA ILE A 149 -1.52 -8.84 -0.98
C ILE A 149 -1.43 -8.21 -2.37
N LEU A 150 -2.33 -8.58 -3.29
CA LEU A 150 -2.23 -8.19 -4.69
C LEU A 150 -3.30 -7.19 -5.06
N GLY A 151 -2.90 -6.18 -5.80
CA GLY A 151 -3.77 -5.14 -6.31
C GLY A 151 -3.24 -4.50 -7.57
N VAL A 152 -3.89 -3.40 -7.93
CA VAL A 152 -3.51 -2.52 -9.05
C VAL A 152 -3.39 -1.11 -8.52
N CYS A 153 -2.39 -0.37 -8.98
CA CYS A 153 -2.28 1.05 -8.68
C CYS A 153 -2.06 1.87 -9.94
N SER A 154 -2.54 3.10 -9.90
CA SER A 154 -2.28 4.13 -10.90
C SER A 154 -1.68 5.34 -10.22
N THR A 155 -0.68 5.95 -10.84
CA THR A 155 0.01 7.12 -10.32
C THR A 155 0.04 8.22 -11.38
N ILE A 156 -0.37 9.42 -11.01
CA ILE A 156 -0.14 10.64 -11.78
C ILE A 156 0.98 11.38 -11.07
N TYR A 157 1.97 11.85 -11.80
CA TYR A 157 3.14 12.50 -11.24
C TYR A 157 3.55 13.74 -12.01
N ILE A 158 4.24 14.61 -11.30
CA ILE A 158 4.97 15.76 -11.87
C ILE A 158 6.31 15.89 -11.15
N TYR A 159 7.36 15.89 -11.91
CA TYR A 159 8.74 16.13 -11.48
C TYR A 159 9.21 17.43 -12.09
N GLY A 160 9.91 18.25 -11.35
CA GLY A 160 10.43 19.51 -11.88
C GLY A 160 11.71 19.93 -11.20
N GLY A 161 12.54 20.59 -11.97
CA GLY A 161 13.81 21.12 -11.51
C GLY A 161 14.29 22.26 -12.39
N THR A 162 15.20 23.04 -11.84
CA THR A 162 15.86 24.14 -12.56
C THR A 162 17.36 23.89 -12.50
N ARG A 163 18.02 23.99 -13.64
CA ARG A 163 19.46 23.98 -13.74
C ARG A 163 19.91 25.43 -13.98
N ASN A 164 20.83 25.87 -13.18
CA ASN A 164 21.48 27.15 -13.36
C ASN A 164 22.96 26.89 -13.67
N ASP A 165 23.35 27.15 -14.90
CA ASP A 165 24.76 27.14 -15.35
C ASP A 165 25.21 28.57 -15.62
N GLN A 166 26.53 28.85 -15.70
CA GLN A 166 27.06 30.19 -15.91
C GLN A 166 26.52 30.89 -17.18
N TYR A 167 25.97 30.11 -18.12
CA TYR A 167 25.54 30.61 -19.44
C TYR A 167 24.06 30.37 -19.74
N GLU A 168 23.36 29.56 -18.93
CA GLU A 168 22.01 29.15 -19.28
C GLU A 168 21.21 28.70 -18.03
N ILE A 169 19.96 29.13 -17.96
CA ILE A 169 18.98 28.62 -16.99
C ILE A 169 18.03 27.70 -17.75
N VAL A 170 18.07 26.42 -17.43
CA VAL A 170 17.14 25.42 -17.98
C VAL A 170 16.16 24.99 -16.91
N THR A 171 14.90 25.28 -17.15
CA THR A 171 13.80 24.76 -16.34
C THR A 171 13.15 23.57 -17.06
N TRP A 172 12.91 22.50 -16.36
CA TRP A 172 12.29 21.34 -16.94
C TRP A 172 11.20 20.75 -16.03
N ALA A 173 10.21 20.14 -16.65
CA ALA A 173 9.14 19.42 -15.99
C ALA A 173 8.88 18.10 -16.71
N ASN A 174 8.80 17.01 -15.97
CA ASN A 174 8.41 15.70 -16.45
C ASN A 174 7.10 15.31 -15.73
N TYR A 175 6.06 15.09 -16.49
CA TYR A 175 4.75 14.71 -15.96
C TYR A 175 4.17 13.56 -16.75
N GLY A 176 3.33 12.78 -16.11
CA GLY A 176 2.74 11.62 -16.76
C GLY A 176 1.81 10.82 -15.88
N PHE A 177 1.39 9.71 -16.43
CA PHE A 177 0.58 8.74 -15.72
C PHE A 177 1.17 7.34 -15.86
N MET A 178 0.98 6.55 -14.82
CA MET A 178 1.47 5.18 -14.75
C MET A 178 0.41 4.26 -14.19
N ILE A 179 0.45 3.00 -14.59
CA ILE A 179 -0.39 1.94 -14.05
C ILE A 179 0.44 0.67 -13.90
N GLY A 180 0.13 -0.12 -12.89
CA GLY A 180 0.81 -1.39 -12.69
C GLY A 180 0.28 -2.17 -11.50
N PRO A 181 0.81 -3.37 -11.28
CA PRO A 181 0.48 -4.17 -10.12
C PRO A 181 0.96 -3.49 -8.83
N LEU A 182 0.20 -3.72 -7.77
CA LEU A 182 0.54 -3.37 -6.41
C LEU A 182 0.70 -4.67 -5.62
N ILE A 183 1.88 -4.87 -5.03
CA ILE A 183 2.14 -5.98 -4.12
C ILE A 183 2.31 -5.38 -2.73
N SER A 184 1.45 -5.78 -1.78
CA SER A 184 1.37 -5.19 -0.45
C SER A 184 1.57 -6.27 0.61
N PHE A 185 2.72 -6.25 1.29
CA PHE A 185 3.06 -7.22 2.33
C PHE A 185 2.86 -6.60 3.71
N PRO A 186 2.07 -7.21 4.60
CA PRO A 186 1.96 -6.78 5.98
C PRO A 186 3.24 -7.12 6.75
N ILE A 187 3.89 -6.11 7.35
CA ILE A 187 5.01 -6.30 8.29
C ILE A 187 4.48 -6.37 9.73
N GLY A 188 3.23 -6.05 9.93
CA GLY A 188 2.56 -6.05 11.23
C GLY A 188 1.18 -5.44 11.14
N ASN A 189 0.55 -5.19 12.28
CA ASN A 189 -0.84 -4.74 12.32
C ASN A 189 -1.06 -3.34 11.71
N LYS A 190 -0.02 -2.51 11.62
CA LYS A 190 -0.14 -1.11 11.19
C LYS A 190 0.76 -0.75 10.01
N ILE A 191 1.67 -1.62 9.63
CA ILE A 191 2.69 -1.35 8.62
C ILE A 191 2.53 -2.34 7.48
N LYS A 192 2.48 -1.83 6.26
CA LYS A 192 2.54 -2.62 5.04
C LYS A 192 3.73 -2.15 4.20
N TRP A 193 4.51 -3.08 3.70
CA TRP A 193 5.50 -2.81 2.68
C TRP A 193 4.86 -2.99 1.32
N GLU A 194 5.09 -2.05 0.42
CA GLU A 194 4.48 -2.04 -0.91
C GLU A 194 5.55 -2.00 -1.99
N LEU A 195 5.33 -2.79 -3.04
CA LEU A 195 6.11 -2.77 -4.27
C LEU A 195 5.18 -2.45 -5.44
N ARG A 196 5.58 -1.49 -6.28
CA ARG A 196 4.77 -0.92 -7.36
C ARG A 196 5.57 -0.81 -8.65
N PRO A 197 5.78 -1.91 -9.40
CA PRO A 197 6.26 -1.80 -10.77
C PRO A 197 5.14 -1.25 -11.65
N GLN A 198 5.44 -0.20 -12.41
CA GLN A 198 4.45 0.49 -13.22
C GLN A 198 5.02 0.82 -14.61
N ILE A 199 4.14 0.86 -15.58
CA ILE A 199 4.40 1.34 -16.94
C ILE A 199 3.41 2.44 -17.26
N GLY A 200 3.80 3.40 -18.06
CA GLY A 200 2.93 4.49 -18.44
C GLY A 200 3.50 5.36 -19.54
N TYR A 201 3.01 6.58 -19.58
CA TYR A 201 3.40 7.56 -20.58
C TYR A 201 3.79 8.86 -19.91
N SER A 202 4.91 9.42 -20.34
CA SER A 202 5.46 10.66 -19.80
C SER A 202 5.63 11.73 -20.86
N PHE A 203 5.59 12.97 -20.40
CA PHE A 203 5.84 14.18 -21.16
C PHE A 203 6.94 14.96 -20.45
N LEU A 204 8.03 15.21 -21.15
CA LEU A 204 9.13 16.02 -20.68
C LEU A 204 9.09 17.38 -21.41
N SER A 205 8.90 18.44 -20.68
CA SER A 205 8.96 19.81 -21.18
C SER A 205 10.24 20.48 -20.65
N THR A 206 11.00 21.06 -21.53
CA THR A 206 12.21 21.83 -21.20
C THR A 206 12.07 23.25 -21.72
N HIS A 207 12.42 24.21 -20.89
CA HIS A 207 12.46 25.61 -21.23
C HIS A 207 13.87 26.15 -20.94
N SER A 208 14.50 26.76 -21.94
CA SER A 208 15.83 27.38 -21.82
C SER A 208 15.73 28.86 -21.99
N ASP A 209 16.28 29.59 -21.02
CA ASP A 209 16.47 31.04 -21.08
C ASP A 209 17.95 31.32 -21.42
N GLN A 210 18.25 31.50 -22.71
CA GLN A 210 19.54 32.04 -23.17
C GLN A 210 19.35 33.50 -23.55
N PRO A 211 20.13 34.43 -22.97
CA PRO A 211 19.96 35.87 -23.25
C PRO A 211 20.37 36.30 -24.66
N ASP A 212 21.10 35.46 -25.39
CA ASP A 212 21.72 35.86 -26.68
C ASP A 212 21.14 35.17 -27.94
N LEU A 213 20.14 34.33 -27.82
CA LEU A 213 19.51 33.62 -28.95
C LEU A 213 17.98 33.69 -28.85
N ASP A 214 17.39 34.57 -29.66
CA ASP A 214 15.95 34.85 -29.79
C ASP A 214 15.07 33.64 -30.17
N SER A 215 15.56 32.39 -30.10
CA SER A 215 14.88 31.24 -30.71
C SER A 215 14.79 29.95 -29.90
N LEU A 216 15.17 29.93 -28.66
CA LEU A 216 15.02 28.69 -27.85
C LEU A 216 13.70 28.68 -27.10
N GLY A 217 12.70 28.18 -27.78
CA GLY A 217 11.35 27.93 -27.22
C GLY A 217 11.27 26.71 -26.34
N THR A 218 10.11 26.50 -25.77
CA THR A 218 9.76 25.30 -25.02
C THR A 218 9.76 24.07 -25.92
N THR A 219 10.57 23.08 -25.59
CA THR A 219 10.60 21.78 -26.28
C THR A 219 9.89 20.74 -25.44
N THR A 220 8.98 19.99 -26.04
CA THR A 220 8.27 18.90 -25.36
C THR A 220 8.55 17.59 -26.06
N THR A 221 8.98 16.59 -25.32
CA THR A 221 9.13 15.20 -25.76
C THR A 221 8.21 14.30 -24.98
N SER A 222 7.80 13.19 -25.55
CA SER A 222 6.92 12.24 -24.87
C SER A 222 7.27 10.81 -25.25
N GLY A 223 6.96 9.87 -24.36
CA GLY A 223 7.21 8.45 -24.62
C GLY A 223 6.78 7.55 -23.48
N VAL A 224 7.01 6.26 -23.68
CA VAL A 224 6.74 5.23 -22.68
C VAL A 224 7.72 5.39 -21.51
N ALA A 225 7.21 5.32 -20.31
CA ALA A 225 8.00 5.43 -19.08
C ALA A 225 7.76 4.22 -18.17
N TYR A 226 8.77 3.91 -17.37
CA TYR A 226 8.74 2.82 -16.40
C TYR A 226 9.04 3.36 -15.01
N ASN A 227 8.33 2.84 -14.02
CA ASN A 227 8.57 3.19 -12.61
C ASN A 227 8.64 1.92 -11.77
N ILE A 228 9.60 1.88 -10.87
CA ILE A 228 9.65 0.88 -9.80
C ILE A 228 9.63 1.63 -8.48
N GLY A 229 8.48 1.64 -7.83
CA GLY A 229 8.29 2.24 -6.52
C GLY A 229 8.26 1.19 -5.42
N THR A 230 8.88 1.48 -4.29
CA THR A 230 8.75 0.70 -3.06
C THR A 230 8.53 1.64 -1.90
N GLY A 231 7.85 1.17 -0.86
CA GLY A 231 7.57 2.04 0.27
C GLY A 231 6.90 1.35 1.45
N LEU A 232 6.71 2.14 2.50
CA LEU A 232 5.99 1.74 3.69
C LEU A 232 4.68 2.52 3.78
N ARG A 233 3.59 1.80 3.98
CA ARG A 233 2.30 2.36 4.32
C ARG A 233 2.00 2.17 5.79
N LEU A 234 1.92 3.28 6.53
CA LEU A 234 1.69 3.33 7.96
C LEU A 234 0.21 3.63 8.25
N ASN A 235 -0.54 2.64 8.66
CA ASN A 235 -1.98 2.73 8.94
C ASN A 235 -2.23 3.22 10.37
N LEU A 236 -1.98 4.50 10.65
CA LEU A 236 -2.08 5.07 12.00
C LEU A 236 -3.51 5.56 12.33
N GLY A 237 -4.29 5.97 11.34
CA GLY A 237 -5.67 6.43 11.51
C GLY A 237 -6.71 5.40 11.12
N LYS A 238 -7.99 5.65 11.43
CA LYS A 238 -9.10 4.81 11.00
C LYS A 238 -9.26 4.79 9.48
N ARG A 239 -9.13 5.94 8.82
CA ARG A 239 -9.27 6.11 7.37
C ARG A 239 -8.02 6.70 6.71
N THR A 240 -7.08 7.19 7.49
CA THR A 240 -5.85 7.81 6.98
C THR A 240 -4.66 6.88 7.16
N CYS A 241 -3.74 6.93 6.23
CA CYS A 241 -2.42 6.30 6.33
C CYS A 241 -1.36 7.27 5.81
N TYR A 242 -0.13 7.06 6.26
CA TYR A 242 1.05 7.78 5.79
C TYR A 242 1.84 6.90 4.85
N LEU A 243 2.43 7.52 3.85
CA LEU A 243 3.21 6.86 2.81
C LEU A 243 4.66 7.35 2.93
N LEU A 244 5.60 6.41 2.93
CA LEU A 244 7.03 6.67 2.79
C LEU A 244 7.49 5.88 1.58
N ASN A 245 7.91 6.55 0.50
CA ASN A 245 8.21 5.90 -0.76
C ASN A 245 9.62 6.21 -1.22
N VAL A 246 10.21 5.23 -1.90
CA VAL A 246 11.39 5.40 -2.75
C VAL A 246 11.00 4.88 -4.13
N GLU A 247 11.31 5.62 -5.18
CA GLU A 247 10.92 5.27 -6.53
C GLU A 247 12.02 5.59 -7.53
N TYR A 248 12.16 4.72 -8.52
CA TYR A 248 12.98 4.91 -9.68
C TYR A 248 12.08 5.07 -10.90
N LEU A 249 12.17 6.22 -11.56
CA LEU A 249 11.45 6.55 -12.77
C LEU A 249 12.44 6.59 -13.94
N SER A 250 12.18 5.84 -14.98
CA SER A 250 12.86 5.92 -16.27
C SER A 250 11.88 6.43 -17.32
N SER A 251 12.27 7.52 -17.98
CA SER A 251 11.47 8.19 -19.02
C SER A 251 12.33 8.33 -20.26
N PRO A 252 11.90 7.84 -21.43
CA PRO A 252 12.69 7.92 -22.64
C PRO A 252 12.81 9.34 -23.12
N ARG A 253 14.00 9.70 -23.60
CA ARG A 253 14.24 10.91 -24.39
C ARG A 253 14.22 10.55 -25.87
N LYS A 254 13.55 11.34 -26.68
CA LYS A 254 13.83 11.32 -28.11
C LYS A 254 15.14 12.09 -28.35
N PRO A 255 16.06 11.54 -29.14
CA PRO A 255 17.27 12.26 -29.48
C PRO A 255 16.87 13.58 -30.18
N TYR A 256 17.29 14.67 -29.61
CA TYR A 256 17.25 15.97 -30.27
C TYR A 256 18.52 16.08 -31.08
N ASP A 257 18.35 16.20 -32.39
CA ASP A 257 19.37 16.45 -33.42
C ASP A 257 20.25 15.30 -33.92
N TYR A 258 20.46 15.37 -35.25
CA TYR A 258 21.21 14.46 -36.11
C TYR A 258 22.71 14.36 -35.78
N LEU A 259 23.24 15.08 -34.80
CA LEU A 259 24.67 15.14 -34.51
C LEU A 259 25.11 14.34 -33.30
N PHE A 260 24.19 13.83 -32.47
CA PHE A 260 24.54 13.00 -31.30
C PHE A 260 23.72 11.71 -31.27
N PRO A 261 24.37 10.59 -31.58
CA PRO A 261 23.67 9.30 -31.52
C PRO A 261 23.44 8.88 -30.07
N ILE A 262 22.17 8.58 -29.75
CA ILE A 262 21.70 7.83 -28.60
C ILE A 262 21.93 8.55 -27.25
N GLU A 263 21.01 9.40 -26.85
CA GLU A 263 20.93 9.78 -25.44
C GLU A 263 20.18 8.71 -24.64
N PRO A 264 20.75 8.34 -23.48
CA PRO A 264 20.11 7.37 -22.59
C PRO A 264 18.82 7.91 -21.99
N ASP A 265 17.98 6.97 -21.52
CA ASP A 265 16.76 7.27 -20.81
C ASP A 265 17.02 8.20 -19.60
N PHE A 266 16.13 9.15 -19.39
CA PHE A 266 16.17 10.01 -18.21
C PHE A 266 15.72 9.21 -16.98
N GLY A 267 16.68 8.78 -16.18
CA GLY A 267 16.44 8.10 -14.92
C GLY A 267 16.42 9.07 -13.74
N THR A 268 15.48 8.92 -12.84
CA THR A 268 15.43 9.65 -11.56
C THR A 268 15.24 8.69 -10.40
N LEU A 269 15.97 8.92 -9.32
CA LEU A 269 15.76 8.25 -8.04
C LEU A 269 15.15 9.25 -7.07
N GLY A 270 13.97 8.96 -6.55
CA GLY A 270 13.21 9.84 -5.66
C GLY A 270 12.85 9.22 -4.34
N ALA A 271 12.69 10.06 -3.32
CA ALA A 271 12.11 9.71 -2.04
C ALA A 271 10.99 10.69 -1.68
N SER A 272 9.87 10.16 -1.19
CA SER A 272 8.69 10.96 -0.86
C SER A 272 8.00 10.56 0.43
N ILE A 273 7.29 11.53 0.98
CA ILE A 273 6.35 11.34 2.07
C ILE A 273 4.95 11.75 1.62
N GLY A 274 3.94 11.06 2.12
CA GLY A 274 2.57 11.35 1.69
C GLY A 274 1.52 10.95 2.70
N VAL A 275 0.29 11.32 2.36
CA VAL A 275 -0.91 10.96 3.11
C VAL A 275 -1.92 10.36 2.14
N ALA A 276 -2.58 9.31 2.58
CA ALA A 276 -3.63 8.68 1.80
C ALA A 276 -4.86 8.36 2.65
N PHE A 277 -6.00 8.30 1.98
CA PHE A 277 -7.29 7.93 2.54
C PHE A 277 -7.64 6.52 2.08
N ARG A 278 -7.90 5.64 3.03
CA ARG A 278 -8.25 4.24 2.80
C ARG A 278 -9.76 4.10 2.60
N PHE A 279 -10.15 3.20 1.73
CA PHE A 279 -11.53 2.74 1.57
C PHE A 279 -11.62 1.22 1.78
N TYR A 280 -12.80 0.77 2.21
CA TYR A 280 -13.08 -0.58 2.68
C TYR A 280 -14.12 -1.27 1.82
#